data_1e093ab90a8ff29b5a19650dcc0939e8
#
_entry.id   1e093ab90a8ff29b5a19650dcc0939e8
#
_cell.length_a   1.000
_cell.length_b   1.000
_cell.length_c   1.000
_cell.angle_alpha   90.00
_cell.angle_beta   90.00
_cell.angle_gamma   90.00
#
_symmetry.space_group_name_H-M   'P 1'
#
loop_
_entity.id
_entity.type
_entity.pdbx_description
1 polymer ?
#
loop_
_entity_poly.entity_id
_entity_poly.type
_entity_poly.pdbx_seq_one_letter_code
_entity_poly.pdbx_strand_id
1 'polypeptide(L)'
;MVCPLTLWKVGWLIMIKKLLSLSATAVLLLSLAVSLSVNCGCKAVDYIRETNARKSGQLQEITLSDADFELSSMKKHPSENGLVATDGDPFIIYSCNMLLSGVSFRMEYSMYPADMLLYWTTATQPEYSNSNMAVITPSKDEEGLFYVSVPLTEVTGIRIDPTTVAGNHLVFSDFVINPEKTLSEYLAFDSYSLMAVGIYTLVLFAVIRFVQDFFTKKQK
;
A
#
# COMPACT_ATOMS: atom_id res chain seq x y z
N MET A 1 -21.69 5.29 48.09
CA MET A 1 -21.00 4.67 46.97
C MET A 1 -21.67 5.09 45.66
N VAL A 2 -21.06 5.94 44.85
CA VAL A 2 -21.65 6.37 43.57
C VAL A 2 -21.33 5.29 42.56
N CYS A 3 -22.36 4.75 41.91
CA CYS A 3 -22.24 3.65 40.94
C CYS A 3 -21.32 4.07 39.76
N PRO A 4 -20.27 3.30 39.37
CA PRO A 4 -19.34 3.66 38.28
C PRO A 4 -20.02 3.89 36.93
N LEU A 5 -21.20 3.33 36.71
CA LEU A 5 -22.03 3.53 35.52
C LEU A 5 -22.58 4.99 35.39
N THR A 6 -22.76 5.72 36.49
CA THR A 6 -23.25 7.10 36.46
C THR A 6 -22.16 8.09 36.07
N LEU A 7 -20.92 7.87 36.49
CA LEU A 7 -19.76 8.68 36.11
C LEU A 7 -19.44 8.58 34.60
N TRP A 8 -19.60 7.42 34.02
CA TRP A 8 -19.43 7.20 32.56
C TRP A 8 -20.45 7.97 31.73
N LYS A 9 -21.73 7.92 32.12
CA LYS A 9 -22.83 8.64 31.44
C LYS A 9 -22.63 10.16 31.49
N VAL A 10 -22.18 10.70 32.63
CA VAL A 10 -21.93 12.14 32.79
C VAL A 10 -20.73 12.58 31.92
N GLY A 11 -19.66 11.83 31.91
CA GLY A 11 -18.49 12.12 31.06
C GLY A 11 -18.83 12.15 29.56
N TRP A 12 -19.61 11.19 29.08
CA TRP A 12 -20.09 11.14 27.69
C TRP A 12 -20.98 12.34 27.34
N LEU A 13 -21.91 12.73 28.21
CA LEU A 13 -22.78 13.88 27.99
C LEU A 13 -21.98 15.21 27.90
N ILE A 14 -20.97 15.37 28.74
CA ILE A 14 -20.10 16.56 28.70
C ILE A 14 -19.29 16.59 27.40
N MET A 15 -18.75 15.46 26.96
CA MET A 15 -17.97 15.33 25.71
C MET A 15 -18.84 15.65 24.50
N ILE A 16 -20.06 15.12 24.43
CA ILE A 16 -21.00 15.39 23.34
C ILE A 16 -21.37 16.88 23.32
N LYS A 17 -21.68 17.50 24.47
CA LYS A 17 -21.98 18.94 24.52
C LYS A 17 -20.81 19.80 24.03
N LYS A 18 -19.58 19.47 24.42
CA LYS A 18 -18.37 20.16 23.91
C LYS A 18 -18.22 19.99 22.40
N LEU A 19 -18.40 18.77 21.87
CA LEU A 19 -18.33 18.52 20.43
C LEU A 19 -19.41 19.32 19.67
N LEU A 20 -20.62 19.39 20.19
CA LEU A 20 -21.72 20.15 19.60
C LEU A 20 -21.50 21.67 19.62
N SER A 21 -20.64 22.18 20.47
CA SER A 21 -20.32 23.63 20.59
C SER A 21 -19.10 24.05 19.75
N LEU A 22 -18.41 23.13 19.09
CA LEU A 22 -17.23 23.45 18.29
C LEU A 22 -17.60 24.27 17.03
N SER A 23 -16.75 25.24 16.70
CA SER A 23 -16.83 25.96 15.42
C SER A 23 -16.56 25.01 14.23
N ALA A 24 -16.99 25.40 13.04
CA ALA A 24 -16.71 24.63 11.83
C ALA A 24 -15.21 24.39 11.62
N THR A 25 -14.39 25.41 11.86
CA THR A 25 -12.92 25.29 11.76
C THR A 25 -12.36 24.28 12.76
N ALA A 26 -12.84 24.32 14.03
CA ALA A 26 -12.39 23.38 15.05
C ALA A 26 -12.80 21.93 14.71
N VAL A 27 -14.01 21.73 14.16
CA VAL A 27 -14.46 20.41 13.68
C VAL A 27 -13.57 19.91 12.53
N LEU A 28 -13.24 20.79 11.57
CA LEU A 28 -12.37 20.43 10.45
C LEU A 28 -10.97 20.00 10.93
N LEU A 29 -10.36 20.77 11.83
CA LEU A 29 -9.04 20.45 12.40
C LEU A 29 -9.07 19.15 13.20
N LEU A 30 -10.13 18.93 13.98
CA LEU A 30 -10.32 17.67 14.71
C LEU A 30 -10.45 16.48 13.75
N SER A 31 -11.25 16.62 12.69
CA SER A 31 -11.42 15.58 11.67
C SER A 31 -10.11 15.25 10.99
N LEU A 32 -9.30 16.26 10.66
CA LEU A 32 -7.97 16.08 10.08
C LEU A 32 -7.04 15.35 11.06
N ALA A 33 -6.99 15.77 12.32
CA ALA A 33 -6.15 15.13 13.32
C ALA A 33 -6.51 13.65 13.54
N VAL A 34 -7.81 13.34 13.58
CA VAL A 34 -8.29 11.95 13.70
C VAL A 34 -7.91 11.15 12.46
N SER A 35 -8.13 11.67 11.24
CA SER A 35 -7.81 10.96 10.00
C SER A 35 -6.32 10.68 9.86
N LEU A 36 -5.46 11.64 10.22
CA LEU A 36 -4.00 11.45 10.27
C LEU A 36 -3.61 10.38 11.30
N SER A 37 -4.19 10.45 12.51
CA SER A 37 -3.88 9.47 13.57
C SER A 37 -4.28 8.05 13.19
N VAL A 38 -5.42 7.88 12.53
CA VAL A 38 -5.88 6.57 12.03
C VAL A 38 -4.94 6.06 10.94
N ASN A 39 -4.58 6.90 9.97
CA ASN A 39 -3.67 6.50 8.89
C ASN A 39 -2.30 6.08 9.44
N CYS A 40 -1.68 6.90 10.30
CA CYS A 40 -0.41 6.56 10.93
C CYS A 40 -0.51 5.31 11.81
N GLY A 41 -1.63 5.14 12.52
CA GLY A 41 -1.89 3.96 13.35
C GLY A 41 -1.96 2.68 12.53
N CYS A 42 -2.66 2.68 11.39
CA CYS A 42 -2.71 1.54 10.48
C CYS A 42 -1.31 1.18 9.96
N LYS A 43 -0.55 2.16 9.47
CA LYS A 43 0.83 1.96 9.00
C LYS A 43 1.75 1.42 10.09
N ALA A 44 1.62 1.90 11.33
CA ALA A 44 2.39 1.39 12.45
C ALA A 44 2.04 -0.07 12.80
N VAL A 45 0.77 -0.45 12.70
CA VAL A 45 0.34 -1.85 12.89
C VAL A 45 0.92 -2.75 11.81
N ASP A 46 0.92 -2.31 10.54
CA ASP A 46 1.50 -3.08 9.44
C ASP A 46 3.01 -3.25 9.61
N TYR A 47 3.72 -2.20 10.02
CA TYR A 47 5.14 -2.27 10.39
C TYR A 47 5.41 -3.29 11.50
N ILE A 48 4.61 -3.29 12.57
CA ILE A 48 4.75 -4.22 13.68
C ILE A 48 4.50 -5.67 13.22
N ARG A 49 3.48 -5.90 12.39
CA ARG A 49 3.17 -7.22 11.83
C ARG A 49 4.31 -7.75 10.98
N GLU A 50 4.83 -6.93 10.06
CA GLU A 50 5.96 -7.30 9.22
C GLU A 50 7.22 -7.57 10.06
N THR A 51 7.54 -6.69 11.00
CA THR A 51 8.69 -6.87 11.90
C THR A 51 8.58 -8.18 12.71
N ASN A 52 7.39 -8.52 13.19
CA ASN A 52 7.17 -9.77 13.92
C ASN A 52 7.30 -10.99 13.00
N ALA A 53 6.79 -10.92 11.78
CA ALA A 53 6.94 -11.99 10.78
C ALA A 53 8.41 -12.21 10.40
N ARG A 54 9.21 -11.12 10.27
CA ARG A 54 10.67 -11.22 10.07
C ARG A 54 11.37 -11.86 11.25
N LYS A 55 11.09 -11.42 12.47
CA LYS A 55 11.69 -11.97 13.69
C LYS A 55 11.37 -13.45 13.90
N SER A 56 10.19 -13.89 13.47
CA SER A 56 9.78 -15.31 13.53
C SER A 56 10.34 -16.16 12.38
N GLY A 57 11.02 -15.55 11.39
CA GLY A 57 11.51 -16.21 10.19
C GLY A 57 10.46 -16.55 9.15
N GLN A 58 9.22 -16.12 9.35
CA GLN A 58 8.13 -16.33 8.38
C GLN A 58 8.24 -15.40 7.16
N LEU A 59 8.75 -14.19 7.34
CA LEU A 59 8.99 -13.23 6.28
C LEU A 59 10.50 -13.09 6.08
N GLN A 60 11.00 -13.53 4.94
CA GLN A 60 12.41 -13.47 4.58
C GLN A 60 12.60 -12.57 3.37
N GLU A 61 13.70 -11.84 3.35
CA GLU A 61 14.18 -11.15 2.17
C GLU A 61 14.81 -12.16 1.22
N ILE A 62 14.42 -12.13 -0.04
CA ILE A 62 14.91 -13.05 -1.06
C ILE A 62 15.39 -12.24 -2.25
N THR A 63 16.66 -12.40 -2.61
CA THR A 63 17.22 -11.85 -3.84
C THR A 63 17.05 -12.88 -4.96
N LEU A 64 16.49 -12.46 -6.08
CA LEU A 64 16.25 -13.27 -7.25
C LEU A 64 17.17 -12.84 -8.40
N SER A 65 17.45 -13.79 -9.28
CA SER A 65 18.17 -13.60 -10.53
C SER A 65 17.24 -13.84 -11.72
N ASP A 66 17.65 -13.45 -12.92
CA ASP A 66 16.89 -13.70 -14.16
C ASP A 66 16.59 -15.20 -14.40
N ALA A 67 17.38 -16.09 -13.80
CA ALA A 67 17.19 -17.54 -13.94
C ALA A 67 16.04 -18.10 -13.10
N ASP A 68 15.58 -17.33 -12.11
CA ASP A 68 14.53 -17.74 -11.17
C ASP A 68 13.12 -17.47 -11.75
N PHE A 69 13.05 -16.75 -12.88
CA PHE A 69 11.80 -16.34 -13.49
C PHE A 69 11.41 -17.19 -14.71
N GLU A 70 10.13 -17.47 -14.82
CA GLU A 70 9.49 -17.91 -16.06
C GLU A 70 9.10 -16.68 -16.89
N LEU A 71 9.50 -16.65 -18.16
CA LEU A 71 9.26 -15.53 -19.07
C LEU A 71 8.09 -15.83 -19.99
N SER A 72 7.18 -14.87 -20.16
CA SER A 72 6.13 -14.92 -21.16
C SER A 72 6.13 -13.64 -21.99
N SER A 73 6.03 -13.77 -23.31
CA SER A 73 6.10 -12.66 -24.26
C SER A 73 7.36 -11.79 -24.10
N MET A 74 8.44 -12.43 -23.62
CA MET A 74 9.76 -11.85 -23.47
C MET A 74 10.84 -12.83 -23.95
N LYS A 75 11.93 -12.32 -24.46
CA LYS A 75 13.10 -13.11 -24.87
C LYS A 75 14.39 -12.42 -24.47
N LYS A 76 15.46 -13.20 -24.26
CA LYS A 76 16.79 -12.65 -24.03
C LYS A 76 17.24 -11.83 -25.26
N HIS A 77 17.86 -10.68 -25.00
CA HIS A 77 18.43 -9.87 -26.07
C HIS A 77 19.57 -10.66 -26.75
N PRO A 78 19.66 -10.69 -28.10
CA PRO A 78 20.62 -11.55 -28.79
C PRO A 78 22.08 -11.13 -28.62
N SER A 79 22.38 -9.88 -28.33
CA SER A 79 23.74 -9.33 -28.25
C SER A 79 24.04 -8.52 -26.99
N GLU A 80 23.05 -8.23 -26.15
CA GLU A 80 23.16 -7.41 -24.95
C GLU A 80 22.56 -8.14 -23.74
N ASN A 81 22.92 -7.71 -22.54
CA ASN A 81 22.25 -8.19 -21.34
C ASN A 81 20.80 -7.72 -21.34
N GLY A 82 19.91 -8.53 -20.74
CA GLY A 82 18.52 -8.15 -20.51
C GLY A 82 17.52 -8.88 -21.40
N LEU A 83 16.30 -8.40 -21.34
CA LEU A 83 15.11 -9.00 -21.96
C LEU A 83 14.48 -8.02 -22.94
N VAL A 84 13.87 -8.54 -23.99
CA VAL A 84 13.10 -7.75 -24.95
C VAL A 84 11.66 -8.22 -24.92
N ALA A 85 10.73 -7.27 -24.69
CA ALA A 85 9.30 -7.52 -24.81
C ALA A 85 8.94 -7.82 -26.28
N THR A 86 8.30 -8.96 -26.53
CA THR A 86 7.95 -9.38 -27.89
C THR A 86 6.59 -8.88 -28.34
N ASP A 87 5.73 -8.54 -27.40
CA ASP A 87 4.38 -7.97 -27.65
C ASP A 87 4.00 -6.95 -26.54
N GLY A 88 2.74 -6.58 -26.47
CA GLY A 88 2.22 -5.58 -25.52
C GLY A 88 1.77 -6.16 -24.17
N ASP A 89 1.93 -7.46 -23.91
CA ASP A 89 1.62 -8.12 -22.62
C ASP A 89 2.79 -9.02 -22.15
N PRO A 90 4.00 -8.45 -22.00
CA PRO A 90 5.14 -9.20 -21.48
C PRO A 90 5.04 -9.33 -19.95
N PHE A 91 5.34 -10.51 -19.43
CA PHE A 91 5.39 -10.71 -17.99
C PHE A 91 6.44 -11.73 -17.56
N ILE A 92 6.85 -11.62 -16.31
CA ILE A 92 7.72 -12.56 -15.62
C ILE A 92 6.96 -13.18 -14.45
N ILE A 93 7.14 -14.48 -14.23
CA ILE A 93 6.49 -15.24 -13.16
C ILE A 93 7.54 -15.82 -12.23
N TYR A 94 7.27 -15.74 -10.95
CA TYR A 94 7.99 -16.45 -9.91
C TYR A 94 7.00 -17.30 -9.10
N SER A 95 7.12 -18.62 -9.22
CA SER A 95 6.34 -19.59 -8.47
C SER A 95 6.92 -19.74 -7.07
N CYS A 96 6.12 -19.52 -6.04
CA CYS A 96 6.58 -19.51 -4.65
C CYS A 96 5.47 -19.98 -3.71
N ASN A 97 5.81 -20.17 -2.43
CA ASN A 97 4.85 -20.37 -1.35
C ASN A 97 5.42 -19.65 -0.12
N MET A 98 5.05 -18.38 0.07
CA MET A 98 5.69 -17.52 1.05
C MET A 98 4.78 -16.37 1.48
N LEU A 99 5.17 -15.66 2.56
CA LEU A 99 4.61 -14.35 2.86
C LEU A 99 5.22 -13.30 1.93
N LEU A 100 4.38 -12.43 1.38
CA LEU A 100 4.76 -11.28 0.56
C LEU A 100 4.38 -9.99 1.27
N SER A 101 5.31 -9.03 1.32
CA SER A 101 5.08 -7.66 1.80
C SER A 101 5.43 -6.61 0.74
N GLY A 102 6.15 -7.01 -0.30
CA GLY A 102 6.51 -6.15 -1.42
C GLY A 102 7.64 -6.69 -2.27
N VAL A 103 7.93 -5.95 -3.31
CA VAL A 103 9.02 -6.26 -4.27
C VAL A 103 9.74 -4.96 -4.60
N SER A 104 11.05 -5.03 -4.76
CA SER A 104 11.89 -3.97 -5.33
C SER A 104 12.87 -4.52 -6.34
N PHE A 105 13.21 -3.73 -7.35
CA PHE A 105 14.22 -4.06 -8.34
C PHE A 105 14.74 -2.80 -9.02
N ARG A 106 15.96 -2.88 -9.56
CA ARG A 106 16.45 -1.88 -10.49
C ARG A 106 16.15 -2.32 -11.91
N MET A 107 15.75 -1.37 -12.75
CA MET A 107 15.47 -1.63 -14.15
C MET A 107 15.97 -0.47 -15.03
N GLU A 108 16.79 -0.81 -16.02
CA GLU A 108 17.09 0.06 -17.15
C GLU A 108 16.15 -0.31 -18.30
N TYR A 109 15.73 0.67 -19.09
CA TYR A 109 14.80 0.46 -20.20
C TYR A 109 15.12 1.34 -21.39
N SER A 110 14.90 0.84 -22.58
CA SER A 110 15.10 1.59 -23.83
C SER A 110 13.94 2.54 -24.15
N MET A 111 12.72 2.20 -23.68
CA MET A 111 11.51 3.03 -23.80
C MET A 111 10.83 3.09 -22.44
N TYR A 112 10.31 4.26 -22.06
CA TYR A 112 9.63 4.41 -20.78
C TYR A 112 8.51 3.36 -20.63
N PRO A 113 8.57 2.51 -19.59
CA PRO A 113 7.52 1.53 -19.35
C PRO A 113 6.23 2.27 -18.93
N ALA A 114 5.13 2.04 -19.65
CA ALA A 114 3.88 2.74 -19.34
C ALA A 114 3.35 2.29 -17.98
N ASP A 115 2.63 1.18 -17.92
CA ASP A 115 2.06 0.67 -16.68
C ASP A 115 2.85 -0.56 -16.22
N MET A 116 3.41 -0.50 -15.02
CA MET A 116 4.07 -1.62 -14.39
C MET A 116 3.20 -2.17 -13.26
N LEU A 117 2.91 -3.45 -13.30
CA LEU A 117 1.96 -4.09 -12.40
C LEU A 117 2.57 -5.32 -11.73
N LEU A 118 2.25 -5.48 -10.46
CA LEU A 118 2.48 -6.70 -9.70
C LEU A 118 1.15 -7.40 -9.47
N TYR A 119 1.06 -8.65 -9.83
CA TYR A 119 -0.05 -9.53 -9.48
C TYR A 119 0.45 -10.64 -8.57
N TRP A 120 -0.44 -11.17 -7.74
CA TRP A 120 -0.12 -12.36 -6.93
C TRP A 120 -1.30 -13.31 -6.87
N THR A 121 -0.98 -14.58 -6.66
CA THR A 121 -1.95 -15.65 -6.42
C THR A 121 -1.91 -16.09 -4.96
N THR A 122 -3.02 -16.61 -4.47
CA THR A 122 -3.15 -17.19 -3.12
C THR A 122 -3.76 -18.59 -3.22
N ALA A 123 -3.73 -19.36 -2.15
CA ALA A 123 -4.36 -20.68 -2.13
C ALA A 123 -5.87 -20.63 -2.40
N THR A 124 -6.54 -19.52 -2.06
CA THR A 124 -7.98 -19.32 -2.31
C THR A 124 -8.27 -18.65 -3.66
N GLN A 125 -7.28 -18.03 -4.27
CA GLN A 125 -7.39 -17.34 -5.56
C GLN A 125 -6.15 -17.68 -6.41
N PRO A 126 -6.17 -18.84 -7.09
CA PRO A 126 -5.00 -19.36 -7.82
C PRO A 126 -4.77 -18.68 -9.17
N GLU A 127 -5.62 -17.74 -9.57
CA GLU A 127 -5.49 -17.02 -10.84
C GLU A 127 -5.05 -15.57 -10.61
N TYR A 128 -4.20 -15.07 -11.51
CA TYR A 128 -3.82 -13.66 -11.53
C TYR A 128 -5.01 -12.79 -11.95
N SER A 129 -5.39 -11.85 -11.12
CA SER A 129 -6.57 -11.02 -11.35
C SER A 129 -6.41 -9.62 -10.74
N ASN A 130 -7.23 -8.67 -11.18
CA ASN A 130 -7.21 -7.29 -10.69
C ASN A 130 -7.58 -7.15 -9.21
N SER A 131 -8.10 -8.18 -8.55
CA SER A 131 -8.36 -8.16 -7.10
C SER A 131 -7.08 -8.35 -6.28
N ASN A 132 -6.04 -8.95 -6.87
CA ASN A 132 -4.72 -9.17 -6.27
C ASN A 132 -3.66 -8.49 -7.15
N MET A 133 -3.72 -7.17 -7.21
CA MET A 133 -2.85 -6.35 -8.06
C MET A 133 -2.38 -5.10 -7.31
N ALA A 134 -1.17 -4.67 -7.60
CA ALA A 134 -0.62 -3.40 -7.16
C ALA A 134 0.21 -2.74 -8.27
N VAL A 135 0.21 -1.42 -8.30
CA VAL A 135 1.01 -0.65 -9.27
C VAL A 135 2.43 -0.51 -8.75
N ILE A 136 3.40 -0.87 -9.58
CA ILE A 136 4.83 -0.69 -9.29
C ILE A 136 5.18 0.77 -9.60
N THR A 137 5.84 1.44 -8.66
CA THR A 137 6.18 2.87 -8.79
C THR A 137 7.70 3.09 -8.80
N PRO A 138 8.20 4.06 -9.60
CA PRO A 138 9.59 4.45 -9.52
C PRO A 138 9.89 5.12 -8.17
N SER A 139 11.09 4.87 -7.64
CA SER A 139 11.60 5.62 -6.51
C SER A 139 11.79 7.09 -6.87
N LYS A 140 11.51 7.99 -5.93
CA LYS A 140 11.79 9.42 -6.09
C LYS A 140 13.23 9.77 -5.73
N ASP A 141 13.85 8.94 -4.91
CA ASP A 141 15.16 9.20 -4.31
C ASP A 141 16.28 8.47 -5.06
N GLU A 142 15.96 7.40 -5.79
CA GLU A 142 16.93 6.59 -6.53
C GLU A 142 16.47 6.32 -7.95
N GLU A 143 17.24 6.81 -8.92
CA GLU A 143 16.97 6.57 -10.34
C GLU A 143 17.09 5.07 -10.68
N GLY A 144 16.16 4.59 -11.49
CA GLY A 144 16.10 3.19 -11.92
C GLY A 144 15.60 2.20 -10.87
N LEU A 145 15.38 2.60 -9.62
CA LEU A 145 14.78 1.77 -8.59
C LEU A 145 13.26 1.82 -8.68
N PHE A 146 12.64 0.66 -8.74
CA PHE A 146 11.19 0.46 -8.72
C PHE A 146 10.81 -0.34 -7.49
N TYR A 147 9.68 -0.02 -6.90
CA TYR A 147 9.18 -0.74 -5.73
C TYR A 147 7.66 -0.78 -5.68
N VAL A 148 7.16 -1.79 -4.99
CA VAL A 148 5.75 -1.93 -4.65
C VAL A 148 5.61 -2.56 -3.27
N SER A 149 4.71 -2.03 -2.48
CA SER A 149 4.32 -2.61 -1.20
C SER A 149 2.92 -3.20 -1.32
N VAL A 150 2.74 -4.37 -0.74
CA VAL A 150 1.44 -5.04 -0.66
C VAL A 150 1.11 -5.34 0.80
N PRO A 151 -0.16 -5.45 1.17
CA PRO A 151 -0.52 -5.96 2.50
C PRO A 151 0.11 -7.32 2.73
N LEU A 152 0.65 -7.56 3.94
CA LEU A 152 1.27 -8.85 4.27
C LEU A 152 0.29 -10.00 4.01
N THR A 153 0.61 -10.85 3.03
CA THR A 153 -0.27 -11.92 2.56
C THR A 153 0.50 -13.17 2.17
N GLU A 154 -0.12 -14.36 2.34
CA GLU A 154 0.42 -15.62 1.84
C GLU A 154 0.16 -15.73 0.34
N VAL A 155 1.23 -15.94 -0.45
CA VAL A 155 1.15 -16.04 -1.91
C VAL A 155 1.68 -17.38 -2.39
N THR A 156 1.13 -17.84 -3.51
CA THR A 156 1.54 -19.07 -4.22
C THR A 156 2.25 -18.77 -5.53
N GLY A 157 2.25 -17.53 -5.97
CA GLY A 157 2.95 -17.07 -7.15
C GLY A 157 2.87 -15.56 -7.30
N ILE A 158 3.86 -15.00 -7.99
CA ILE A 158 3.99 -13.57 -8.28
C ILE A 158 4.16 -13.44 -9.79
N ARG A 159 3.42 -12.51 -10.40
CA ARG A 159 3.57 -12.09 -11.79
C ARG A 159 3.89 -10.60 -11.81
N ILE A 160 4.87 -10.22 -12.60
CA ILE A 160 5.22 -8.82 -12.83
C ILE A 160 5.09 -8.54 -14.32
N ASP A 161 4.32 -7.52 -14.62
CA ASP A 161 4.17 -6.95 -15.95
C ASP A 161 5.03 -5.68 -16.00
N PRO A 162 6.27 -5.76 -16.56
CA PRO A 162 7.23 -4.67 -16.41
C PRO A 162 7.02 -3.54 -17.41
N THR A 163 6.23 -3.77 -18.47
CA THR A 163 5.93 -2.78 -19.50
C THR A 163 4.73 -3.24 -20.33
N THR A 164 4.05 -2.31 -20.98
CA THR A 164 3.05 -2.60 -22.01
C THR A 164 3.56 -2.26 -23.41
N VAL A 165 4.86 -1.99 -23.56
CA VAL A 165 5.47 -1.50 -24.79
C VAL A 165 6.25 -2.63 -25.46
N ALA A 166 5.75 -3.13 -26.59
CA ALA A 166 6.46 -4.12 -27.41
C ALA A 166 7.80 -3.56 -27.94
N GLY A 167 8.81 -4.40 -27.98
CA GLY A 167 10.18 -4.02 -28.39
C GLY A 167 10.98 -3.29 -27.30
N ASN A 168 10.42 -3.05 -26.12
CA ASN A 168 11.17 -2.45 -25.02
C ASN A 168 12.28 -3.40 -24.56
N HIS A 169 13.50 -2.89 -24.48
CA HIS A 169 14.65 -3.60 -23.92
C HIS A 169 14.74 -3.26 -22.43
N LEU A 170 14.75 -4.28 -21.59
CA LEU A 170 14.71 -4.18 -20.13
C LEU A 170 15.90 -4.94 -19.55
N VAL A 171 16.65 -4.29 -18.67
CA VAL A 171 17.73 -4.92 -17.89
C VAL A 171 17.36 -4.83 -16.42
N PHE A 172 17.11 -5.97 -15.80
CA PHE A 172 16.80 -6.05 -14.38
C PHE A 172 18.08 -6.29 -13.58
N SER A 173 18.16 -5.65 -12.41
CA SER A 173 19.15 -5.94 -11.39
C SER A 173 18.56 -5.75 -10.00
N ASP A 174 19.26 -6.27 -8.98
CA ASP A 174 18.89 -6.12 -7.57
C ASP A 174 17.42 -6.46 -7.29
N PHE A 175 16.94 -7.58 -7.85
CA PHE A 175 15.56 -7.99 -7.67
C PHE A 175 15.37 -8.62 -6.30
N VAL A 176 14.61 -7.95 -5.43
CA VAL A 176 14.40 -8.34 -4.03
C VAL A 176 12.92 -8.50 -3.74
N ILE A 177 12.55 -9.67 -3.25
CA ILE A 177 11.24 -9.90 -2.62
C ILE A 177 11.35 -9.62 -1.14
N ASN A 178 10.34 -8.95 -0.59
CA ASN A 178 10.29 -8.53 0.80
C ASN A 178 11.48 -7.67 1.23
N PRO A 179 11.81 -6.58 0.53
CA PRO A 179 12.88 -5.68 0.97
C PRO A 179 12.60 -5.17 2.38
N GLU A 180 13.66 -5.05 3.19
CA GLU A 180 13.52 -4.49 4.53
C GLU A 180 13.23 -2.98 4.44
N LYS A 181 12.27 -2.53 5.23
CA LYS A 181 11.84 -1.12 5.29
C LYS A 181 12.01 -0.58 6.69
N THR A 182 12.47 0.65 6.75
CA THR A 182 12.54 1.42 7.99
C THR A 182 11.15 1.90 8.43
N LEU A 183 10.99 2.22 9.71
CA LEU A 183 9.74 2.83 10.20
C LEU A 183 9.41 4.14 9.48
N SER A 184 10.42 4.92 9.11
CA SER A 184 10.22 6.18 8.37
C SER A 184 9.64 5.96 6.97
N GLU A 185 10.06 4.92 6.26
CA GLU A 185 9.50 4.54 4.96
C GLU A 185 8.05 4.07 5.10
N TYR A 186 7.73 3.31 6.16
CA TYR A 186 6.35 2.93 6.45
C TYR A 186 5.44 4.13 6.72
N LEU A 187 5.92 5.10 7.49
CA LEU A 187 5.15 6.28 7.85
C LEU A 187 5.12 7.35 6.74
N ALA A 188 5.92 7.21 5.69
CA ALA A 188 5.92 8.13 4.57
C ALA A 188 4.52 8.25 3.93
N PHE A 189 4.14 9.49 3.62
CA PHE A 189 2.87 9.78 2.96
C PHE A 189 3.07 9.78 1.44
N ASP A 190 2.52 8.79 0.80
CA ASP A 190 2.34 8.77 -0.64
C ASP A 190 1.06 9.53 -1.05
N SER A 191 0.88 9.73 -2.35
CA SER A 191 -0.30 10.43 -2.89
C SER A 191 -1.61 9.74 -2.52
N TYR A 192 -1.61 8.42 -2.39
CA TYR A 192 -2.78 7.63 -2.03
C TYR A 192 -3.16 7.84 -0.56
N SER A 193 -2.18 7.81 0.33
CA SER A 193 -2.37 8.11 1.76
C SER A 193 -2.90 9.53 1.97
N LEU A 194 -2.35 10.52 1.25
CA LEU A 194 -2.82 11.91 1.33
C LEU A 194 -4.26 12.05 0.85
N MET A 195 -4.61 11.40 -0.26
CA MET A 195 -5.99 11.38 -0.77
C MET A 195 -6.95 10.71 0.22
N ALA A 196 -6.57 9.57 0.79
CA ALA A 196 -7.38 8.87 1.78
C ALA A 196 -7.61 9.73 3.02
N VAL A 197 -6.56 10.35 3.57
CA VAL A 197 -6.68 11.29 4.70
C VAL A 197 -7.61 12.46 4.35
N GLY A 198 -7.51 13.03 3.15
CA GLY A 198 -8.40 14.09 2.68
C GLY A 198 -9.87 13.66 2.65
N ILE A 199 -10.16 12.50 2.04
CA ILE A 199 -11.53 11.96 1.94
C ILE A 199 -12.09 11.67 3.34
N TYR A 200 -11.35 10.98 4.20
CA TYR A 200 -11.81 10.66 5.57
C TYR A 200 -12.04 11.92 6.40
N THR A 201 -11.18 12.94 6.23
CA THR A 201 -11.35 14.23 6.89
C THR A 201 -12.68 14.89 6.48
N LEU A 202 -12.99 14.93 5.18
CA LEU A 202 -14.23 15.54 4.68
C LEU A 202 -15.47 14.75 5.12
N VAL A 203 -15.43 13.42 5.06
CA VAL A 203 -16.53 12.57 5.52
C VAL A 203 -16.79 12.77 7.01
N LEU A 204 -15.73 12.71 7.84
CA LEU A 204 -15.87 12.89 9.28
C LEU A 204 -16.36 14.29 9.63
N PHE A 205 -15.85 15.34 8.97
CA PHE A 205 -16.33 16.71 9.10
C PHE A 205 -17.82 16.81 8.78
N ALA A 206 -18.25 16.26 7.64
CA ALA A 206 -19.65 16.31 7.23
C ALA A 206 -20.57 15.60 8.22
N VAL A 207 -20.17 14.42 8.72
CA VAL A 207 -20.95 13.67 9.73
C VAL A 207 -21.07 14.46 11.02
N ILE A 208 -19.97 15.03 11.55
CA ILE A 208 -20.01 15.81 12.79
C ILE A 208 -20.89 17.05 12.60
N ARG A 209 -20.77 17.78 11.48
CA ARG A 209 -21.60 18.96 11.20
C ARG A 209 -23.09 18.60 11.07
N PHE A 210 -23.40 17.52 10.40
CA PHE A 210 -24.78 17.03 10.32
C PHE A 210 -25.37 16.74 11.70
N VAL A 211 -24.61 16.07 12.55
CA VAL A 211 -25.01 15.77 13.95
C VAL A 211 -25.21 17.06 14.75
N GLN A 212 -24.27 18.02 14.64
CA GLN A 212 -24.41 19.34 15.31
C GLN A 212 -25.71 20.04 14.89
N ASP A 213 -25.98 20.13 13.58
CA ASP A 213 -27.17 20.82 13.04
C ASP A 213 -28.47 20.13 13.46
N PHE A 214 -28.47 18.79 13.49
CA PHE A 214 -29.64 18.01 13.92
C PHE A 214 -30.03 18.27 15.38
N PHE A 215 -29.02 18.29 16.28
CA PHE A 215 -29.27 18.52 17.70
C PHE A 215 -29.56 19.99 18.00
N THR A 216 -28.96 20.93 17.28
CA THR A 216 -29.22 22.38 17.48
C THR A 216 -30.64 22.77 17.05
N LYS A 217 -31.16 22.16 15.96
CA LYS A 217 -32.54 22.41 15.50
C LYS A 217 -33.60 21.85 16.41
N LYS A 218 -33.34 20.83 17.23
CA LYS A 218 -34.30 20.26 18.19
C LYS A 218 -34.42 21.07 19.51
N GLN A 219 -33.54 22.05 19.71
CA GLN A 219 -33.53 22.89 20.91
C GLN A 219 -34.23 24.26 20.69
N LYS A 220 -34.66 24.54 19.45
CA LYS A 220 -35.52 25.67 19.09
C LYS A 220 -36.96 25.22 18.92
#